data_c16fcb998cd5d4aceeec898d0779d368
#
_entry.id   c16fcb998cd5d4aceeec898d0779d368
#
_cell.length_a   1.000
_cell.length_b   1.000
_cell.length_c   1.000
_cell.angle_alpha   90.00
_cell.angle_beta   90.00
_cell.angle_gamma   90.00
#
_symmetry.space_group_name_H-M   'P 1'
#
loop_
_entity.id
_entity.type
_entity.pdbx_description
1 polymer ?
#
loop_
_entity_poly.entity_id
_entity_poly.type
_entity_poly.pdbx_seq_one_letter_code
_entity_poly.pdbx_strand_id
1 'polypeptide(L)'
;MPGPVTSRKALAYAVAAIVALTAIIAWRSASAKKATAEQDVHPVPVNLNATLTNEMSDTSSLDGFDKMVKNYLTYWAINGASLSVMRNDSLLFAKGYGIADTDKEMQPGYILRMASVSKLVTAVGIMVLRDRGLLTLRDKVFGPDGILCDSIYNAAIKDTLYYRITVEDLLRHKGGFSKRGGDPMFSTRWIMMQNGWTEVPTQERLMELQLKRRLRFVPGTAQEYSNFGYLALSMVIEKLSGTDYETFMQENVLRPAGCVDFHIAGNYYKHKLPNETRYYVQHDDEPADEFNNSGRKVTRCYGGNNVTGLSGAGAWAASTPELALLVASIDGKPEVPDIITRESVDLMTEYFDESTYSLGWNDTKDSYWTRTGTFAGTSALIKYFPDGECWIFISNTSTYKGPGLAHHTAELFDKLRAKYSSKLPARQMFYPEPQEDEESQSDEKNWFEF
;
A
#
# COMPACT_ATOMS: atom_id res chain seq x y z
N MET A 1 -68.82 7.53 -26.99
CA MET A 1 -67.96 8.10 -25.94
C MET A 1 -67.60 7.01 -24.94
N PRO A 2 -66.36 6.56 -24.84
CA PRO A 2 -65.96 5.63 -23.78
C PRO A 2 -65.57 6.41 -22.51
N GLY A 3 -66.11 6.00 -21.36
CA GLY A 3 -66.02 6.69 -20.08
C GLY A 3 -64.66 6.47 -19.35
N PRO A 4 -64.41 7.19 -18.21
CA PRO A 4 -63.15 7.37 -17.53
C PRO A 4 -62.77 6.22 -16.59
N VAL A 5 -62.58 5.02 -17.13
CA VAL A 5 -62.17 3.84 -16.32
C VAL A 5 -60.64 3.65 -16.23
N THR A 6 -59.88 4.36 -17.06
CA THR A 6 -58.43 4.25 -17.14
C THR A 6 -57.66 5.03 -16.06
N SER A 7 -58.26 6.06 -15.44
CA SER A 7 -57.54 6.93 -14.45
C SER A 7 -57.40 6.29 -13.05
N ARG A 8 -58.39 5.49 -12.61
CA ARG A 8 -58.34 4.87 -11.28
C ARG A 8 -57.31 3.75 -11.16
N LYS A 9 -57.12 2.94 -12.22
CA LYS A 9 -56.06 1.92 -12.25
C LYS A 9 -54.66 2.51 -12.31
N ALA A 10 -54.45 3.57 -13.11
CA ALA A 10 -53.18 4.26 -13.18
C ALA A 10 -52.81 4.93 -11.85
N LEU A 11 -53.79 5.53 -11.14
CA LEU A 11 -53.58 6.08 -9.80
C LEU A 11 -53.22 5.01 -8.76
N ALA A 12 -53.90 3.85 -8.82
CA ALA A 12 -53.59 2.73 -7.94
C ALA A 12 -52.17 2.16 -8.15
N TYR A 13 -51.70 2.05 -9.38
CA TYR A 13 -50.32 1.63 -9.68
C TYR A 13 -49.29 2.70 -9.26
N ALA A 14 -49.57 3.98 -9.42
CA ALA A 14 -48.70 5.06 -8.96
C ALA A 14 -48.57 5.08 -7.42
N VAL A 15 -49.67 4.88 -6.70
CA VAL A 15 -49.65 4.79 -5.23
C VAL A 15 -48.93 3.55 -4.77
N ALA A 16 -49.12 2.39 -5.41
CA ALA A 16 -48.40 1.17 -5.07
C ALA A 16 -46.87 1.29 -5.33
N ALA A 17 -46.47 1.97 -6.41
CA ALA A 17 -45.05 2.23 -6.71
C ALA A 17 -44.42 3.18 -5.68
N ILE A 18 -45.13 4.21 -5.22
CA ILE A 18 -44.67 5.14 -4.19
C ILE A 18 -44.52 4.41 -2.85
N VAL A 19 -45.48 3.57 -2.45
CA VAL A 19 -45.42 2.76 -1.22
C VAL A 19 -44.27 1.76 -1.27
N ALA A 20 -44.02 1.12 -2.43
CA ALA A 20 -42.88 0.23 -2.58
C ALA A 20 -41.54 0.99 -2.51
N LEU A 21 -41.45 2.16 -3.09
CA LEU A 21 -40.25 2.99 -3.05
C LEU A 21 -39.95 3.49 -1.62
N THR A 22 -40.97 3.93 -0.89
CA THR A 22 -40.81 4.35 0.51
C THR A 22 -40.44 3.18 1.43
N ALA A 23 -40.97 1.97 1.19
CA ALA A 23 -40.62 0.76 1.91
C ALA A 23 -39.14 0.34 1.63
N ILE A 24 -38.68 0.46 0.37
CA ILE A 24 -37.27 0.21 0.02
C ILE A 24 -36.33 1.23 0.64
N ILE A 25 -36.69 2.50 0.66
CA ILE A 25 -35.91 3.57 1.30
C ILE A 25 -35.87 3.36 2.82
N ALA A 26 -36.99 3.03 3.45
CA ALA A 26 -37.05 2.73 4.88
C ALA A 26 -36.26 1.47 5.26
N TRP A 27 -36.31 0.42 4.43
CA TRP A 27 -35.52 -0.80 4.62
C TRP A 27 -34.02 -0.53 4.46
N ARG A 28 -33.59 0.24 3.44
CA ARG A 28 -32.21 0.67 3.26
C ARG A 28 -31.71 1.54 4.40
N SER A 29 -32.53 2.48 4.90
CA SER A 29 -32.15 3.32 6.04
C SER A 29 -32.11 2.54 7.37
N ALA A 30 -32.98 1.52 7.57
CA ALA A 30 -32.94 0.64 8.72
C ALA A 30 -31.75 -0.34 8.64
N SER A 31 -31.40 -0.85 7.46
CA SER A 31 -30.20 -1.68 7.23
C SER A 31 -28.92 -0.88 7.41
N ALA A 32 -28.88 0.37 6.95
CA ALA A 32 -27.76 1.29 7.18
C ALA A 32 -27.61 1.62 8.69
N LYS A 33 -28.72 1.88 9.41
CA LYS A 33 -28.69 2.10 10.86
C LYS A 33 -28.30 0.86 11.64
N LYS A 34 -28.63 -0.36 11.17
CA LYS A 34 -28.22 -1.61 11.81
C LYS A 34 -26.73 -1.89 11.55
N ALA A 35 -26.22 -1.56 10.37
CA ALA A 35 -24.78 -1.63 10.06
C ALA A 35 -23.94 -0.62 10.86
N THR A 36 -24.53 0.55 11.25
CA THR A 36 -23.84 1.54 12.09
C THR A 36 -24.00 1.27 13.60
N ALA A 37 -24.86 0.34 14.03
CA ALA A 37 -25.09 0.01 15.44
C ALA A 37 -24.25 -1.18 15.94
N GLU A 38 -23.60 -1.92 15.03
CA GLU A 38 -22.59 -2.95 15.31
C GLU A 38 -21.18 -2.47 14.91
N GLN A 39 -20.88 -1.21 15.15
CA GLN A 39 -19.46 -0.80 15.19
C GLN A 39 -18.93 -1.33 16.52
N ASP A 40 -18.28 -2.49 16.46
CA ASP A 40 -17.33 -2.89 17.48
C ASP A 40 -16.45 -1.67 17.79
N VAL A 41 -16.30 -1.38 19.07
CA VAL A 41 -15.43 -0.29 19.54
C VAL A 41 -14.01 -0.74 19.16
N HIS A 42 -13.58 -0.38 17.95
CA HIS A 42 -12.17 -0.52 17.59
C HIS A 42 -11.37 0.26 18.66
N PRO A 43 -10.38 -0.34 19.28
CA PRO A 43 -9.52 0.39 20.20
C PRO A 43 -9.01 1.65 19.48
N VAL A 44 -8.99 2.77 20.20
CA VAL A 44 -8.47 4.02 19.64
C VAL A 44 -7.12 3.72 19.02
N PRO A 45 -6.88 4.08 17.73
CA PRO A 45 -5.63 3.77 17.07
C PRO A 45 -4.47 4.31 17.89
N VAL A 46 -3.63 3.42 18.40
CA VAL A 46 -2.39 3.79 19.09
C VAL A 46 -1.41 4.19 17.99
N ASN A 47 -0.77 5.35 18.13
CA ASN A 47 0.33 5.72 17.24
C ASN A 47 1.53 4.81 17.52
N LEU A 48 1.59 3.67 16.84
CA LEU A 48 2.65 2.66 16.98
C LEU A 48 4.04 3.29 16.82
N ASN A 49 4.17 4.23 15.90
CA ASN A 49 5.43 4.87 15.57
C ASN A 49 5.97 5.77 16.70
N ALA A 50 5.07 6.33 17.52
CA ALA A 50 5.46 7.10 18.69
C ALA A 50 5.71 6.23 19.94
N THR A 51 5.16 5.00 19.96
CA THR A 51 5.17 4.14 21.14
C THR A 51 6.29 3.11 21.10
N LEU A 52 6.58 2.53 19.92
CA LEU A 52 7.53 1.42 19.81
C LEU A 52 8.97 1.90 19.79
N THR A 53 9.80 1.29 20.64
CA THR A 53 11.24 1.53 20.71
C THR A 53 12.04 0.23 20.55
N ASN A 54 13.34 0.34 20.24
CA ASN A 54 14.24 -0.82 20.09
C ASN A 54 14.31 -1.65 21.37
N GLU A 55 14.32 -0.99 22.54
CA GLU A 55 14.45 -1.62 23.85
C GLU A 55 13.31 -2.60 24.12
N MET A 56 12.11 -2.31 23.59
CA MET A 56 10.96 -3.22 23.70
C MET A 56 11.22 -4.59 23.03
N SER A 57 12.16 -4.67 22.10
CA SER A 57 12.54 -5.92 21.41
C SER A 57 13.87 -6.49 21.90
N ASP A 58 14.54 -5.86 22.87
CA ASP A 58 15.81 -6.32 23.42
C ASP A 58 15.59 -7.43 24.44
N THR A 59 16.05 -8.63 24.13
CA THR A 59 16.10 -9.78 25.02
C THR A 59 17.34 -10.60 24.75
N SER A 60 18.02 -11.10 25.78
CA SER A 60 19.23 -11.90 25.65
C SER A 60 19.04 -13.18 24.81
N SER A 61 17.80 -13.70 24.75
CA SER A 61 17.47 -14.86 23.90
C SER A 61 17.57 -14.53 22.40
N LEU A 62 17.55 -13.26 22.03
CA LEU A 62 17.60 -12.74 20.65
C LEU A 62 18.93 -12.09 20.26
N ASP A 63 19.98 -12.10 21.12
CA ASP A 63 21.30 -11.55 20.80
C ASP A 63 21.88 -12.11 19.50
N GLY A 64 21.70 -13.40 19.29
CA GLY A 64 22.14 -14.07 18.06
C GLY A 64 21.28 -13.73 16.84
N PHE A 65 20.01 -13.38 17.03
CA PHE A 65 19.12 -12.84 16.00
C PHE A 65 19.63 -11.47 15.55
N ASP A 66 19.85 -10.56 16.48
CA ASP A 66 20.38 -9.22 16.22
C ASP A 66 21.72 -9.28 15.50
N LYS A 67 22.61 -10.17 15.94
CA LYS A 67 23.91 -10.38 15.29
C LYS A 67 23.75 -10.81 13.83
N MET A 68 22.81 -11.70 13.53
CA MET A 68 22.55 -12.13 12.14
C MET A 68 22.04 -10.98 11.29
N VAL A 69 21.12 -10.16 11.78
CA VAL A 69 20.62 -8.99 11.07
C VAL A 69 21.73 -7.96 10.86
N LYS A 70 22.50 -7.62 11.91
CA LYS A 70 23.63 -6.67 11.82
C LYS A 70 24.68 -7.14 10.82
N ASN A 71 25.02 -8.44 10.81
CA ASN A 71 25.94 -9.02 9.83
C ASN A 71 25.41 -8.92 8.39
N TYR A 72 24.08 -9.11 8.20
CA TYR A 72 23.42 -8.94 6.91
C TYR A 72 23.53 -7.51 6.42
N LEU A 73 23.24 -6.50 7.27
CA LEU A 73 23.36 -5.09 6.90
C LEU A 73 24.82 -4.77 6.52
N THR A 74 25.78 -5.22 7.31
CA THR A 74 27.23 -5.01 7.05
C THR A 74 27.64 -5.65 5.72
N TYR A 75 27.23 -6.89 5.46
CA TYR A 75 27.59 -7.61 4.24
C TYR A 75 27.07 -6.90 2.97
N TRP A 76 25.85 -6.37 3.04
CA TRP A 76 25.22 -5.67 1.92
C TRP A 76 25.47 -4.15 1.94
N ALA A 77 26.28 -3.64 2.87
CA ALA A 77 26.50 -2.19 3.08
C ALA A 77 25.21 -1.39 3.16
N ILE A 78 24.25 -1.88 3.97
CA ILE A 78 22.97 -1.21 4.25
C ILE A 78 23.18 -0.32 5.48
N ASN A 79 22.90 0.98 5.36
CA ASN A 79 23.10 1.96 6.42
C ASN A 79 22.07 1.80 7.55
N GLY A 80 20.82 1.51 7.19
CA GLY A 80 19.75 1.31 8.17
C GLY A 80 18.59 0.51 7.61
N ALA A 81 17.90 -0.19 8.51
CA ALA A 81 16.71 -0.98 8.18
C ALA A 81 15.80 -1.11 9.40
N SER A 82 14.52 -1.34 9.16
CA SER A 82 13.55 -1.77 10.16
C SER A 82 13.04 -3.16 9.85
N LEU A 83 12.85 -3.98 10.89
CA LEU A 83 12.36 -5.35 10.81
C LEU A 83 11.24 -5.57 11.82
N SER A 84 10.12 -6.10 11.36
CA SER A 84 9.00 -6.52 12.20
C SER A 84 8.63 -7.96 11.94
N VAL A 85 8.21 -8.66 13.02
CA VAL A 85 7.68 -10.02 12.95
C VAL A 85 6.36 -10.05 13.71
N MET A 86 5.31 -10.46 13.02
CA MET A 86 4.03 -10.78 13.65
C MET A 86 3.72 -12.27 13.50
N ARG A 87 2.87 -12.79 14.38
CA ARG A 87 2.31 -14.14 14.29
C ARG A 87 0.87 -14.12 14.78
N ASN A 88 -0.04 -14.65 13.96
CA ASN A 88 -1.47 -14.67 14.25
C ASN A 88 -1.93 -13.30 14.78
N ASP A 89 -1.72 -12.25 13.96
CA ASP A 89 -2.10 -10.86 14.22
C ASP A 89 -1.55 -10.24 15.53
N SER A 90 -0.53 -10.86 16.09
CA SER A 90 0.21 -10.31 17.23
C SER A 90 1.59 -9.86 16.81
N LEU A 91 1.92 -8.59 16.98
CA LEU A 91 3.26 -8.06 16.75
C LEU A 91 4.19 -8.54 17.88
N LEU A 92 5.09 -9.46 17.55
CA LEU A 92 6.00 -10.08 18.52
C LEU A 92 7.35 -9.36 18.64
N PHE A 93 7.77 -8.73 17.52
CA PHE A 93 9.09 -8.12 17.40
C PHE A 93 9.02 -6.93 16.44
N ALA A 94 9.61 -5.80 16.82
CA ALA A 94 9.80 -4.66 15.97
C ALA A 94 11.10 -3.94 16.37
N LYS A 95 12.07 -3.84 15.44
CA LYS A 95 13.37 -3.24 15.74
C LYS A 95 13.99 -2.56 14.54
N GLY A 96 14.56 -1.38 14.80
CA GLY A 96 15.43 -0.67 13.88
C GLY A 96 16.90 -1.10 14.05
N TYR A 97 17.64 -1.10 12.96
CA TYR A 97 19.05 -1.43 12.89
C TYR A 97 19.81 -0.38 12.10
N GLY A 98 21.01 0.01 12.56
CA GLY A 98 21.83 1.00 11.91
C GLY A 98 21.29 2.43 12.07
N ILE A 99 21.41 3.27 11.05
CA ILE A 99 21.11 4.69 11.12
C ILE A 99 19.84 5.07 10.32
N ALA A 100 19.01 5.90 10.92
CA ALA A 100 17.85 6.50 10.27
C ALA A 100 18.22 7.78 9.50
N ASP A 101 19.08 8.61 10.10
CA ASP A 101 19.63 9.84 9.50
C ASP A 101 21.05 10.04 10.05
N THR A 102 21.75 11.11 9.71
CA THR A 102 23.17 11.35 9.99
C THR A 102 23.54 11.08 11.46
N ASP A 103 22.72 11.54 12.40
CA ASP A 103 22.97 11.45 13.84
C ASP A 103 21.85 10.74 14.61
N LYS A 104 21.05 9.90 13.91
CA LYS A 104 19.90 9.22 14.49
C LYS A 104 19.97 7.72 14.25
N GLU A 105 19.90 6.96 15.32
CA GLU A 105 19.72 5.50 15.23
C GLU A 105 18.34 5.14 14.67
N MET A 106 18.27 4.03 13.94
CA MET A 106 17.01 3.53 13.44
C MET A 106 16.15 2.99 14.59
N GLN A 107 14.90 3.42 14.63
CA GLN A 107 13.86 2.91 15.52
C GLN A 107 12.74 2.23 14.72
N PRO A 108 11.93 1.33 15.30
CA PRO A 108 10.86 0.68 14.58
C PRO A 108 9.79 1.64 14.05
N GLY A 109 9.57 2.76 14.75
CA GLY A 109 8.57 3.78 14.38
C GLY A 109 9.00 4.73 13.26
N TYR A 110 10.22 4.65 12.74
CA TYR A 110 10.57 5.44 11.56
C TYR A 110 9.88 4.91 10.32
N ILE A 111 9.36 5.84 9.50
CA ILE A 111 8.76 5.51 8.20
C ILE A 111 9.83 5.48 7.10
N LEU A 112 9.68 4.54 6.20
CA LEU A 112 10.57 4.30 5.07
C LEU A 112 9.75 4.17 3.79
N ARG A 113 10.27 4.72 2.68
CA ARG A 113 9.70 4.45 1.36
C ARG A 113 9.69 2.94 1.12
N MET A 114 8.53 2.41 0.78
CA MET A 114 8.38 0.98 0.58
C MET A 114 8.30 0.56 -0.89
N ALA A 115 8.52 1.52 -1.80
CA ALA A 115 8.53 1.27 -3.25
C ALA A 115 7.29 0.46 -3.68
N SER A 116 7.48 -0.60 -4.49
CA SER A 116 6.37 -1.39 -5.02
C SER A 116 5.54 -2.17 -4.01
N VAL A 117 5.88 -2.18 -2.72
CA VAL A 117 4.96 -2.64 -1.67
C VAL A 117 3.70 -1.76 -1.64
N SER A 118 3.79 -0.50 -2.04
CA SER A 118 2.66 0.41 -2.26
C SER A 118 1.52 -0.17 -3.11
N LYS A 119 1.84 -1.11 -4.01
CA LYS A 119 0.82 -1.74 -4.85
C LYS A 119 -0.14 -2.64 -4.07
N LEU A 120 0.33 -3.23 -2.96
CA LEU A 120 -0.54 -3.96 -2.06
C LEU A 120 -1.59 -3.01 -1.45
N VAL A 121 -1.14 -1.85 -0.98
CA VAL A 121 -2.04 -0.80 -0.44
C VAL A 121 -3.09 -0.40 -1.47
N THR A 122 -2.66 -0.11 -2.72
CA THR A 122 -3.59 0.24 -3.81
C THR A 122 -4.59 -0.88 -4.12
N ALA A 123 -4.14 -2.14 -4.13
CA ALA A 123 -5.01 -3.29 -4.37
C ALA A 123 -6.08 -3.41 -3.26
N VAL A 124 -5.72 -3.17 -2.00
CA VAL A 124 -6.70 -3.12 -0.89
C VAL A 124 -7.74 -2.03 -1.13
N GLY A 125 -7.31 -0.83 -1.58
CA GLY A 125 -8.26 0.25 -1.93
C GLY A 125 -9.25 -0.14 -3.04
N ILE A 126 -8.80 -0.89 -4.04
CA ILE A 126 -9.68 -1.45 -5.08
C ILE A 126 -10.66 -2.49 -4.49
N MET A 127 -10.19 -3.34 -3.55
CA MET A 127 -11.08 -4.30 -2.87
C MET A 127 -12.12 -3.61 -1.98
N VAL A 128 -11.76 -2.54 -1.29
CA VAL A 128 -12.71 -1.71 -0.54
C VAL A 128 -13.82 -1.15 -1.45
N LEU A 129 -13.46 -0.65 -2.64
CA LEU A 129 -14.44 -0.18 -3.62
C LEU A 129 -15.32 -1.32 -4.15
N ARG A 130 -14.72 -2.51 -4.39
CA ARG A 130 -15.43 -3.72 -4.79
C ARG A 130 -16.45 -4.15 -3.72
N ASP A 131 -16.05 -4.22 -2.49
CA ASP A 131 -16.89 -4.66 -1.38
C ASP A 131 -18.06 -3.69 -1.10
N ARG A 132 -17.87 -2.41 -1.46
CA ARG A 132 -18.94 -1.39 -1.46
C ARG A 132 -19.85 -1.46 -2.71
N GLY A 133 -19.56 -2.35 -3.66
CA GLY A 133 -20.32 -2.46 -4.90
C GLY A 133 -20.14 -1.32 -5.88
N LEU A 134 -19.05 -0.54 -5.76
CA LEU A 134 -18.74 0.59 -6.63
C LEU A 134 -18.01 0.17 -7.91
N LEU A 135 -17.40 -1.02 -7.90
CA LEU A 135 -16.80 -1.66 -9.07
C LEU A 135 -16.83 -3.18 -8.96
N THR A 136 -16.60 -3.84 -10.07
CA THR A 136 -16.23 -5.25 -10.15
C THR A 136 -14.85 -5.40 -10.80
N LEU A 137 -14.16 -6.51 -10.53
CA LEU A 137 -12.86 -6.77 -11.16
C LEU A 137 -12.92 -6.89 -12.69
N ARG A 138 -14.12 -7.16 -13.25
CA ARG A 138 -14.38 -7.28 -14.69
C ARG A 138 -14.73 -5.96 -15.37
N ASP A 139 -14.94 -4.89 -14.61
CA ASP A 139 -15.26 -3.59 -15.18
C ASP A 139 -14.12 -3.10 -16.07
N LYS A 140 -14.50 -2.50 -17.20
CA LYS A 140 -13.57 -1.90 -18.14
C LYS A 140 -12.99 -0.61 -17.55
N VAL A 141 -11.70 -0.41 -17.75
CA VAL A 141 -11.03 0.79 -17.24
C VAL A 141 -11.12 1.92 -18.25
N PHE A 142 -10.93 1.64 -19.54
CA PHE A 142 -10.83 2.64 -20.59
C PHE A 142 -11.93 2.49 -21.64
N GLY A 143 -12.16 3.57 -22.37
CA GLY A 143 -13.15 3.62 -23.44
C GLY A 143 -14.48 4.24 -22.99
N PRO A 144 -15.47 4.36 -23.93
CA PRO A 144 -16.75 5.02 -23.65
C PRO A 144 -17.52 4.38 -22.47
N ASP A 145 -17.39 3.06 -22.30
CA ASP A 145 -18.06 2.29 -21.26
C ASP A 145 -17.09 1.97 -20.09
N GLY A 146 -15.90 2.56 -20.05
CA GLY A 146 -14.93 2.34 -19.00
C GLY A 146 -15.08 3.31 -17.84
N ILE A 147 -14.44 3.00 -16.70
CA ILE A 147 -14.44 3.86 -15.50
C ILE A 147 -13.77 5.22 -15.83
N LEU A 148 -12.61 5.19 -16.52
CA LEU A 148 -11.88 6.37 -16.97
C LEU A 148 -12.35 6.77 -18.39
N CYS A 149 -13.64 7.13 -18.52
CA CYS A 149 -14.31 7.43 -19.80
C CYS A 149 -14.26 8.91 -20.20
N ASP A 150 -13.38 9.70 -19.60
CA ASP A 150 -13.25 11.13 -19.90
C ASP A 150 -12.98 11.37 -21.38
N SER A 151 -13.58 12.43 -21.95
CA SER A 151 -13.51 12.70 -23.39
C SER A 151 -12.07 12.88 -23.89
N ILE A 152 -11.20 13.46 -23.08
CA ILE A 152 -9.77 13.63 -23.39
C ILE A 152 -9.05 12.27 -23.52
N TYR A 153 -9.37 11.31 -22.65
CA TYR A 153 -8.79 9.95 -22.71
C TYR A 153 -9.34 9.21 -23.92
N ASN A 154 -10.64 9.23 -24.15
CA ASN A 154 -11.26 8.58 -25.30
C ASN A 154 -10.72 9.12 -26.63
N ALA A 155 -10.48 10.43 -26.74
CA ALA A 155 -9.86 11.04 -27.91
C ALA A 155 -8.38 10.63 -28.07
N ALA A 156 -7.69 10.35 -26.99
CA ALA A 156 -6.27 9.94 -27.00
C ALA A 156 -6.07 8.47 -27.44
N ILE A 157 -7.05 7.59 -27.20
CA ILE A 157 -6.95 6.16 -27.51
C ILE A 157 -6.77 5.95 -29.02
N LYS A 158 -5.63 5.35 -29.40
CA LYS A 158 -5.30 4.99 -30.80
C LYS A 158 -5.39 3.49 -31.07
N ASP A 159 -5.43 2.68 -30.01
CA ASP A 159 -5.53 1.22 -30.08
C ASP A 159 -6.77 0.75 -29.32
N THR A 160 -7.76 0.24 -30.05
CA THR A 160 -9.05 -0.19 -29.46
C THR A 160 -8.91 -1.36 -28.48
N LEU A 161 -7.74 -2.02 -28.41
CA LEU A 161 -7.46 -3.01 -27.38
C LEU A 161 -7.52 -2.44 -25.96
N TYR A 162 -7.34 -1.12 -25.77
CA TYR A 162 -7.55 -0.47 -24.46
C TYR A 162 -8.96 -0.68 -23.93
N TYR A 163 -9.99 -0.77 -24.78
CA TYR A 163 -11.38 -1.01 -24.36
C TYR A 163 -11.60 -2.40 -23.74
N ARG A 164 -10.60 -3.29 -23.84
CA ARG A 164 -10.66 -4.63 -23.26
C ARG A 164 -10.05 -4.71 -21.87
N ILE A 165 -9.23 -3.73 -21.47
CA ILE A 165 -8.54 -3.73 -20.19
C ILE A 165 -9.54 -3.66 -19.04
N THR A 166 -9.49 -4.65 -18.15
CA THR A 166 -10.29 -4.72 -16.92
C THR A 166 -9.49 -4.24 -15.72
N VAL A 167 -10.18 -3.99 -14.60
CA VAL A 167 -9.55 -3.71 -13.30
C VAL A 167 -8.62 -4.88 -12.90
N GLU A 168 -9.07 -6.13 -13.09
CA GLU A 168 -8.26 -7.32 -12.81
C GLU A 168 -7.01 -7.39 -13.70
N ASP A 169 -7.09 -7.05 -14.99
CA ASP A 169 -5.91 -7.01 -15.86
C ASP A 169 -4.85 -6.03 -15.35
N LEU A 170 -5.26 -4.90 -14.78
CA LEU A 170 -4.32 -3.95 -14.18
C LEU A 170 -3.68 -4.48 -12.91
N LEU A 171 -4.47 -5.05 -12.00
CA LEU A 171 -3.98 -5.64 -10.75
C LEU A 171 -2.97 -6.76 -11.01
N ARG A 172 -3.24 -7.62 -12.02
CA ARG A 172 -2.39 -8.76 -12.40
C ARG A 172 -1.30 -8.42 -13.41
N HIS A 173 -1.08 -7.14 -13.74
CA HIS A 173 -0.11 -6.70 -14.76
C HIS A 173 -0.36 -7.29 -16.16
N LYS A 174 -1.60 -7.54 -16.52
CA LYS A 174 -2.03 -8.11 -17.82
C LYS A 174 -2.60 -7.06 -18.80
N GLY A 175 -2.44 -5.75 -18.49
CA GLY A 175 -2.98 -4.67 -19.30
C GLY A 175 -2.31 -4.47 -20.67
N GLY A 176 -1.13 -5.06 -20.91
CA GLY A 176 -0.43 -4.99 -22.21
C GLY A 176 0.33 -3.69 -22.48
N PHE A 177 0.59 -2.87 -21.48
CA PHE A 177 1.28 -1.58 -21.67
C PHE A 177 2.71 -1.75 -22.20
N SER A 178 3.05 -0.99 -23.26
CA SER A 178 4.38 -1.00 -23.85
C SER A 178 5.39 -0.25 -23.00
N LYS A 179 6.53 -0.89 -22.75
CA LYS A 179 7.71 -0.26 -22.13
C LYS A 179 8.74 0.22 -23.16
N ARG A 180 8.36 0.37 -24.43
CA ARG A 180 9.25 0.92 -25.44
C ARG A 180 9.65 2.34 -25.05
N GLY A 181 10.94 2.57 -24.83
CA GLY A 181 11.47 3.83 -24.30
C GLY A 181 11.53 3.89 -22.77
N GLY A 182 11.39 2.75 -22.07
CA GLY A 182 11.45 2.63 -20.62
C GLY A 182 10.07 2.66 -19.95
N ASP A 183 10.07 2.44 -18.62
CA ASP A 183 8.85 2.59 -17.81
C ASP A 183 8.51 4.09 -17.72
N PRO A 184 7.30 4.52 -18.14
CA PRO A 184 6.93 5.93 -18.13
C PRO A 184 6.99 6.57 -16.76
N MET A 185 6.78 5.79 -15.70
CA MET A 185 6.78 6.28 -14.30
C MET A 185 8.21 6.61 -13.83
N PHE A 186 9.25 6.04 -14.44
CA PHE A 186 10.66 6.31 -14.15
C PHE A 186 11.37 7.10 -15.26
N SER A 187 10.66 7.53 -16.29
CA SER A 187 11.20 8.21 -17.46
C SER A 187 10.74 9.66 -17.59
N THR A 188 10.36 10.32 -16.49
CA THR A 188 9.76 11.67 -16.49
C THR A 188 10.62 12.67 -17.27
N ARG A 189 11.93 12.76 -16.99
CA ARG A 189 12.84 13.66 -17.68
C ARG A 189 12.89 13.38 -19.18
N TRP A 190 13.03 12.12 -19.58
CA TRP A 190 13.05 11.72 -20.98
C TRP A 190 11.74 12.06 -21.69
N ILE A 191 10.60 11.81 -21.05
CA ILE A 191 9.27 12.16 -21.58
C ILE A 191 9.16 13.67 -21.79
N MET A 192 9.59 14.48 -20.83
CA MET A 192 9.60 15.95 -20.96
C MET A 192 10.43 16.40 -22.15
N MET A 193 11.64 15.88 -22.30
CA MET A 193 12.53 16.20 -23.42
C MET A 193 11.93 15.81 -24.76
N GLN A 194 11.36 14.62 -24.90
CA GLN A 194 10.77 14.13 -26.15
C GLN A 194 9.52 14.93 -26.58
N ASN A 195 8.81 15.52 -25.64
CA ASN A 195 7.58 16.29 -25.91
C ASN A 195 7.78 17.80 -25.81
N GLY A 196 9.00 18.28 -25.56
CA GLY A 196 9.28 19.72 -25.39
C GLY A 196 8.57 20.31 -24.16
N TRP A 197 8.31 19.52 -23.11
CA TRP A 197 7.60 20.01 -21.93
C TRP A 197 8.56 20.67 -20.95
N THR A 198 8.15 21.83 -20.45
CA THR A 198 8.90 22.60 -19.43
C THR A 198 8.44 22.32 -18.02
N GLU A 199 7.25 21.71 -17.86
CA GLU A 199 6.67 21.34 -16.58
C GLU A 199 6.60 19.82 -16.43
N VAL A 200 6.72 19.34 -15.19
CA VAL A 200 6.54 17.92 -14.87
C VAL A 200 5.10 17.51 -15.23
N PRO A 201 4.93 16.44 -16.03
CA PRO A 201 3.58 16.02 -16.42
C PRO A 201 2.77 15.57 -15.21
N THR A 202 1.50 15.96 -15.19
CA THR A 202 0.52 15.41 -14.25
C THR A 202 0.19 13.95 -14.59
N GLN A 203 -0.52 13.26 -13.70
CA GLN A 203 -0.96 11.87 -13.92
C GLN A 203 -1.86 11.77 -15.16
N GLU A 204 -2.79 12.72 -15.33
CA GLU A 204 -3.69 12.82 -16.49
C GLU A 204 -2.91 12.97 -17.80
N ARG A 205 -1.87 13.81 -17.80
CA ARG A 205 -1.02 14.02 -18.98
C ARG A 205 -0.19 12.79 -19.32
N LEU A 206 0.28 12.05 -18.31
CA LEU A 206 0.94 10.76 -18.52
C LEU A 206 -0.06 9.71 -19.04
N MET A 207 -1.29 9.70 -18.50
CA MET A 207 -2.37 8.84 -18.99
C MET A 207 -2.66 9.11 -20.46
N GLU A 208 -2.92 10.36 -20.85
CA GLU A 208 -3.16 10.75 -22.24
C GLU A 208 -2.02 10.32 -23.16
N LEU A 209 -0.75 10.49 -22.74
CA LEU A 209 0.41 10.08 -23.51
C LEU A 209 0.44 8.57 -23.72
N GLN A 210 0.14 7.80 -22.70
CA GLN A 210 0.16 6.34 -22.77
C GLN A 210 -0.97 5.81 -23.66
N LEU A 211 -2.15 6.38 -23.61
CA LEU A 211 -3.31 5.98 -24.42
C LEU A 211 -3.09 6.19 -25.95
N LYS A 212 -2.15 7.06 -26.33
CA LYS A 212 -1.71 7.24 -27.73
C LYS A 212 -0.80 6.12 -28.24
N ARG A 213 -0.29 5.25 -27.33
CA ARG A 213 0.63 4.15 -27.69
C ARG A 213 -0.15 2.88 -27.98
N ARG A 214 0.40 2.00 -28.82
CA ARG A 214 -0.16 0.66 -29.02
C ARG A 214 0.20 -0.24 -27.84
N LEU A 215 -0.72 -1.13 -27.47
CA LEU A 215 -0.43 -2.19 -26.54
C LEU A 215 0.55 -3.22 -27.13
N ARG A 216 1.29 -3.89 -26.29
CA ARG A 216 2.27 -4.92 -26.69
C ARG A 216 1.61 -6.26 -27.00
N PHE A 217 0.54 -6.56 -26.28
CA PHE A 217 -0.25 -7.78 -26.40
C PHE A 217 -1.73 -7.50 -26.05
N VAL A 218 -2.58 -8.41 -26.41
CA VAL A 218 -4.01 -8.35 -26.06
C VAL A 218 -4.19 -8.45 -24.54
N PRO A 219 -4.90 -7.53 -23.89
CA PRO A 219 -5.15 -7.60 -22.44
C PRO A 219 -5.64 -8.97 -22.00
N GLY A 220 -5.15 -9.45 -20.86
CA GLY A 220 -5.46 -10.75 -20.29
C GLY A 220 -4.66 -11.94 -20.87
N THR A 221 -4.00 -11.81 -22.04
CA THR A 221 -3.35 -12.95 -22.73
C THR A 221 -1.89 -13.19 -22.35
N ALA A 222 -1.21 -12.17 -21.82
CA ALA A 222 0.16 -12.23 -21.34
C ALA A 222 0.34 -11.30 -20.14
N GLN A 223 1.49 -11.33 -19.50
CA GLN A 223 1.80 -10.55 -18.33
C GLN A 223 3.10 -9.79 -18.50
N GLU A 224 3.09 -8.52 -18.17
CA GLU A 224 4.27 -7.68 -18.06
C GLU A 224 4.09 -6.66 -16.94
N TYR A 225 4.96 -6.74 -15.92
CA TYR A 225 4.91 -5.82 -14.78
C TYR A 225 4.81 -4.37 -15.21
N SER A 226 3.83 -3.62 -14.69
CA SER A 226 3.56 -2.25 -15.08
C SER A 226 3.30 -1.35 -13.88
N ASN A 227 4.15 -0.33 -13.67
CA ASN A 227 3.87 0.74 -12.73
C ASN A 227 2.72 1.61 -13.22
N PHE A 228 2.65 1.85 -14.53
CA PHE A 228 1.57 2.62 -15.14
C PHE A 228 0.18 1.99 -14.89
N GLY A 229 0.08 0.65 -14.87
CA GLY A 229 -1.19 -0.01 -14.52
C GLY A 229 -1.68 0.35 -13.11
N TYR A 230 -0.79 0.50 -12.15
CA TYR A 230 -1.13 0.91 -10.79
C TYR A 230 -1.33 2.43 -10.63
N LEU A 231 -0.74 3.25 -11.48
CA LEU A 231 -1.17 4.64 -11.63
C LEU A 231 -2.62 4.72 -12.12
N ALA A 232 -2.99 3.92 -13.13
CA ALA A 232 -4.37 3.87 -13.61
C ALA A 232 -5.34 3.39 -12.51
N LEU A 233 -4.94 2.42 -11.66
CA LEU A 233 -5.76 1.99 -10.51
C LEU A 233 -5.93 3.11 -9.47
N SER A 234 -4.90 3.92 -9.17
CA SER A 234 -5.10 5.08 -8.29
C SER A 234 -6.07 6.11 -8.88
N MET A 235 -6.02 6.35 -10.19
CA MET A 235 -6.99 7.22 -10.87
C MET A 235 -8.41 6.62 -10.92
N VAL A 236 -8.55 5.28 -10.98
CA VAL A 236 -9.85 4.60 -10.81
C VAL A 236 -10.41 4.84 -9.42
N ILE A 237 -9.57 4.77 -8.39
CA ILE A 237 -9.97 5.08 -7.01
C ILE A 237 -10.47 6.52 -6.92
N GLU A 238 -9.72 7.49 -7.42
CA GLU A 238 -10.12 8.91 -7.45
C GLU A 238 -11.44 9.12 -8.18
N LYS A 239 -11.58 8.51 -9.36
CA LYS A 239 -12.79 8.65 -10.20
C LYS A 239 -14.04 8.13 -9.51
N LEU A 240 -13.97 7.00 -8.83
CA LEU A 240 -15.13 6.37 -8.19
C LEU A 240 -15.44 6.95 -6.81
N SER A 241 -14.42 7.40 -6.08
CA SER A 241 -14.59 7.99 -4.76
C SER A 241 -14.93 9.48 -4.78
N GLY A 242 -14.50 10.20 -5.81
CA GLY A 242 -14.63 11.65 -5.90
C GLY A 242 -13.65 12.42 -5.00
N THR A 243 -12.67 11.74 -4.41
CA THR A 243 -11.59 12.31 -3.56
C THR A 243 -10.22 11.97 -4.16
N ASP A 244 -9.17 12.70 -3.78
CA ASP A 244 -7.81 12.36 -4.19
C ASP A 244 -7.38 10.99 -3.60
N TYR A 245 -6.41 10.37 -4.28
CA TYR A 245 -5.98 9.00 -3.96
C TYR A 245 -5.49 8.85 -2.52
N GLU A 246 -4.62 9.77 -2.03
CA GLU A 246 -4.06 9.68 -0.68
C GLU A 246 -5.14 9.82 0.38
N THR A 247 -6.03 10.80 0.25
CA THR A 247 -7.16 11.02 1.15
C THR A 247 -8.08 9.79 1.20
N PHE A 248 -8.45 9.24 0.03
CA PHE A 248 -9.26 8.02 0.01
C PHE A 248 -8.59 6.87 0.77
N MET A 249 -7.31 6.63 0.50
CA MET A 249 -6.57 5.54 1.14
C MET A 249 -6.43 5.75 2.64
N GLN A 250 -6.17 6.97 3.08
CA GLN A 250 -6.11 7.32 4.50
C GLN A 250 -7.44 7.03 5.22
N GLU A 251 -8.56 7.46 4.65
CA GLU A 251 -9.86 7.40 5.32
C GLU A 251 -10.52 6.01 5.23
N ASN A 252 -10.28 5.27 4.15
CA ASN A 252 -11.03 4.07 3.83
C ASN A 252 -10.22 2.76 3.91
N VAL A 253 -8.90 2.85 4.02
CA VAL A 253 -8.00 1.70 4.12
C VAL A 253 -7.13 1.79 5.36
N LEU A 254 -6.33 2.85 5.49
CA LEU A 254 -5.27 2.92 6.48
C LEU A 254 -5.80 3.16 7.90
N ARG A 255 -6.63 4.18 8.11
CA ARG A 255 -7.24 4.44 9.43
C ARG A 255 -8.15 3.30 9.90
N PRO A 256 -9.01 2.70 9.06
CA PRO A 256 -9.75 1.50 9.45
C PRO A 256 -8.86 0.32 9.86
N ALA A 257 -7.68 0.17 9.24
CA ALA A 257 -6.66 -0.81 9.63
C ALA A 257 -5.88 -0.41 10.90
N GLY A 258 -6.11 0.77 11.48
CA GLY A 258 -5.33 1.28 12.62
C GLY A 258 -4.00 1.94 12.25
N CYS A 259 -3.70 2.10 10.97
CA CYS A 259 -2.48 2.72 10.47
C CYS A 259 -2.68 4.24 10.35
N VAL A 260 -1.87 5.02 11.06
CA VAL A 260 -2.05 6.48 11.15
C VAL A 260 -0.93 7.28 10.50
N ASP A 261 0.19 6.62 10.15
CA ASP A 261 1.43 7.29 9.71
C ASP A 261 1.98 6.71 8.39
N PHE A 262 1.07 6.36 7.48
CA PHE A 262 1.39 6.11 6.08
C PHE A 262 1.25 7.39 5.27
N HIS A 263 2.22 7.74 4.42
CA HIS A 263 2.19 8.96 3.62
C HIS A 263 2.77 8.76 2.23
N ILE A 264 2.35 9.58 1.29
CA ILE A 264 3.02 9.70 -0.01
C ILE A 264 4.34 10.45 0.18
N ALA A 265 5.44 9.79 -0.12
CA ALA A 265 6.78 10.33 0.08
C ALA A 265 7.10 11.48 -0.88
N GLY A 266 7.84 12.46 -0.40
CA GLY A 266 8.32 13.60 -1.18
C GLY A 266 9.49 13.26 -2.11
N ASN A 267 9.73 14.12 -3.11
CA ASN A 267 10.82 13.95 -4.09
C ASN A 267 12.19 14.37 -3.58
N TYR A 268 12.26 15.24 -2.56
CA TYR A 268 13.49 15.88 -2.11
C TYR A 268 13.68 15.74 -0.61
N TYR A 269 14.92 15.80 -0.12
CA TYR A 269 15.23 15.71 1.30
C TYR A 269 14.48 16.73 2.15
N LYS A 270 14.30 17.97 1.67
CA LYS A 270 13.56 19.02 2.35
C LYS A 270 12.05 18.73 2.49
N HIS A 271 11.53 17.74 1.77
CA HIS A 271 10.13 17.29 1.86
C HIS A 271 9.98 16.04 2.73
N LYS A 272 11.08 15.60 3.36
CA LYS A 272 11.09 14.46 4.28
C LYS A 272 10.20 14.77 5.49
N LEU A 273 9.38 13.80 5.86
CA LEU A 273 8.54 13.90 7.05
C LEU A 273 9.40 13.82 8.33
N PRO A 274 8.93 14.31 9.48
CA PRO A 274 9.73 14.39 10.71
C PRO A 274 10.33 13.04 11.15
N ASN A 275 9.57 11.95 11.04
CA ASN A 275 9.97 10.58 11.38
C ASN A 275 10.35 9.73 10.15
N GLU A 276 10.46 10.32 8.96
CA GLU A 276 10.96 9.63 7.78
C GLU A 276 12.49 9.52 7.82
N THR A 277 13.03 8.37 7.40
CA THR A 277 14.47 8.15 7.34
C THR A 277 15.13 8.93 6.20
N ARG A 278 16.46 9.12 6.29
CA ARG A 278 17.28 9.50 5.15
C ARG A 278 17.55 8.27 4.28
N TYR A 279 17.60 8.47 2.95
CA TYR A 279 17.84 7.41 1.97
C TYR A 279 19.25 7.48 1.38
N TYR A 280 19.80 6.30 1.09
CA TYR A 280 21.14 6.12 0.58
C TYR A 280 21.15 5.17 -0.62
N VAL A 281 22.05 5.42 -1.57
CA VAL A 281 22.36 4.48 -2.67
C VAL A 281 23.80 4.04 -2.50
N GLN A 282 24.04 2.73 -2.55
CA GLN A 282 25.38 2.19 -2.52
C GLN A 282 26.13 2.60 -3.79
N HIS A 283 27.35 3.11 -3.64
CA HIS A 283 28.19 3.61 -4.76
C HIS A 283 27.52 4.71 -5.58
N ASP A 284 26.80 5.64 -4.94
CA ASP A 284 26.17 6.81 -5.59
C ASP A 284 27.17 7.95 -5.73
N ASP A 285 28.36 7.66 -6.28
CA ASP A 285 29.41 8.65 -6.49
C ASP A 285 29.10 9.57 -7.68
N GLU A 286 28.15 9.18 -8.57
CA GLU A 286 27.73 9.96 -9.72
C GLU A 286 26.33 10.56 -9.51
N PRO A 287 26.23 11.92 -9.46
CA PRO A 287 24.92 12.56 -9.36
C PRO A 287 24.05 12.27 -10.58
N ALA A 288 22.77 11.98 -10.33
CA ALA A 288 21.76 11.80 -11.37
C ALA A 288 21.30 13.14 -11.95
N ASP A 289 20.79 13.12 -13.18
CA ASP A 289 20.02 14.25 -13.70
C ASP A 289 18.68 14.37 -12.95
N GLU A 290 18.30 15.61 -12.62
CA GLU A 290 17.04 15.86 -11.95
C GLU A 290 15.84 15.48 -12.85
N PHE A 291 14.85 14.80 -12.28
CA PHE A 291 13.70 14.24 -13.01
C PHE A 291 12.86 15.30 -13.76
N ASN A 292 12.87 16.56 -13.27
CA ASN A 292 12.10 17.67 -13.81
C ASN A 292 12.80 18.40 -14.99
N ASN A 293 13.87 17.82 -15.51
CA ASN A 293 14.65 18.38 -16.63
C ASN A 293 15.20 19.81 -16.40
N SER A 294 15.49 20.18 -15.16
CA SER A 294 16.04 21.49 -14.81
C SER A 294 17.50 21.71 -15.23
N GLY A 295 18.19 20.66 -15.65
CA GLY A 295 19.63 20.66 -15.92
C GLY A 295 20.52 20.50 -14.66
N ARG A 296 19.92 20.43 -13.47
CA ARG A 296 20.66 20.23 -12.21
C ARG A 296 21.06 18.75 -12.04
N LYS A 297 22.16 18.54 -11.35
CA LYS A 297 22.57 17.24 -10.83
C LYS A 297 22.15 17.10 -9.37
N VAL A 298 21.61 15.95 -9.01
CA VAL A 298 21.04 15.63 -7.70
C VAL A 298 21.46 14.22 -7.26
N THR A 299 21.33 13.90 -5.99
CA THR A 299 21.46 12.52 -5.53
C THR A 299 20.27 11.69 -6.04
N ARG A 300 20.51 10.42 -6.39
CA ARG A 300 19.45 9.55 -6.97
C ARG A 300 18.24 9.43 -6.06
N CYS A 301 18.47 9.40 -4.73
CA CYS A 301 17.38 9.31 -3.75
C CYS A 301 16.50 10.55 -3.68
N TYR A 302 17.03 11.72 -4.05
CA TYR A 302 16.40 13.02 -3.86
C TYR A 302 16.44 13.84 -5.14
N GLY A 303 15.40 13.70 -5.93
CA GLY A 303 15.25 14.39 -7.22
C GLY A 303 15.70 13.58 -8.45
N GLY A 304 16.28 12.38 -8.28
CA GLY A 304 16.62 11.50 -9.41
C GLY A 304 15.39 10.84 -10.05
N ASN A 305 14.31 10.68 -9.27
CA ASN A 305 13.02 10.17 -9.73
C ASN A 305 11.86 11.03 -9.22
N ASN A 306 10.75 11.03 -9.95
CA ASN A 306 9.50 11.63 -9.48
C ASN A 306 8.77 10.63 -8.56
N VAL A 307 9.16 10.58 -7.28
CA VAL A 307 8.60 9.63 -6.29
C VAL A 307 7.12 9.91 -6.06
N THR A 308 6.74 11.15 -5.80
CA THR A 308 5.34 11.56 -5.63
C THR A 308 4.49 11.17 -6.83
N GLY A 309 5.01 11.31 -8.05
CA GLY A 309 4.33 10.91 -9.28
C GLY A 309 4.13 9.39 -9.45
N LEU A 310 4.81 8.54 -8.65
CA LEU A 310 4.54 7.10 -8.65
C LEU A 310 3.17 6.76 -8.05
N SER A 311 2.61 7.64 -7.20
CA SER A 311 1.28 7.46 -6.60
C SER A 311 1.07 6.01 -6.10
N GLY A 312 -0.04 5.35 -6.44
CA GLY A 312 -0.36 3.97 -6.08
C GLY A 312 0.63 2.92 -6.58
N ALA A 313 1.54 3.26 -7.48
CA ALA A 313 2.54 2.33 -7.99
C ALA A 313 3.76 2.18 -7.07
N GLY A 314 4.07 3.18 -6.22
CA GLY A 314 5.33 3.10 -5.48
C GLY A 314 5.67 4.26 -4.55
N ALA A 315 4.75 5.17 -4.26
CA ALA A 315 5.06 6.39 -3.53
C ALA A 315 4.90 6.31 -2.01
N TRP A 316 4.24 5.29 -1.47
CA TRP A 316 3.98 5.18 -0.03
C TRP A 316 5.26 4.98 0.78
N ALA A 317 5.30 5.65 1.93
CA ALA A 317 6.23 5.42 3.03
C ALA A 317 5.45 5.00 4.28
N ALA A 318 6.00 4.04 5.03
CA ALA A 318 5.40 3.49 6.23
C ALA A 318 6.47 2.91 7.16
N SER A 319 6.12 2.69 8.42
CA SER A 319 6.91 1.87 9.33
C SER A 319 6.63 0.38 9.12
N THR A 320 7.56 -0.48 9.52
CA THR A 320 7.33 -1.94 9.43
C THR A 320 6.26 -2.44 10.40
N PRO A 321 6.08 -1.88 11.62
CA PRO A 321 4.96 -2.23 12.50
C PRO A 321 3.58 -1.89 11.91
N GLU A 322 3.40 -0.69 11.37
CA GLU A 322 2.11 -0.32 10.75
C GLU A 322 1.85 -1.13 9.48
N LEU A 323 2.90 -1.43 8.70
CA LEU A 323 2.75 -2.32 7.55
C LEU A 323 2.36 -3.75 7.98
N ALA A 324 2.85 -4.24 9.13
CA ALA A 324 2.41 -5.51 9.71
C ALA A 324 0.93 -5.46 10.14
N LEU A 325 0.50 -4.34 10.73
CA LEU A 325 -0.89 -4.14 11.12
C LEU A 325 -1.83 -4.10 9.89
N LEU A 326 -1.42 -3.42 8.81
CA LEU A 326 -2.16 -3.46 7.54
C LEU A 326 -2.27 -4.88 6.99
N VAL A 327 -1.20 -5.69 7.06
CA VAL A 327 -1.24 -7.09 6.60
C VAL A 327 -2.18 -7.91 7.47
N ALA A 328 -2.16 -7.73 8.81
CA ALA A 328 -3.08 -8.38 9.74
C ALA A 328 -4.55 -8.05 9.45
N SER A 329 -4.83 -6.83 8.96
CA SER A 329 -6.20 -6.40 8.62
C SER A 329 -6.70 -6.84 7.24
N ILE A 330 -5.96 -7.72 6.55
CA ILE A 330 -6.32 -8.26 5.21
C ILE A 330 -5.89 -9.74 5.03
N ASP A 331 -5.62 -10.48 6.08
CA ASP A 331 -5.10 -11.85 6.00
C ASP A 331 -6.15 -12.93 6.28
N GLY A 332 -7.34 -12.53 6.67
CA GLY A 332 -8.49 -13.41 6.91
C GLY A 332 -8.47 -14.07 8.27
N LYS A 333 -7.64 -13.59 9.22
CA LYS A 333 -7.61 -14.06 10.61
C LYS A 333 -8.50 -13.21 11.52
N PRO A 334 -8.97 -13.75 12.64
CA PRO A 334 -9.99 -13.07 13.46
C PRO A 334 -9.43 -12.12 14.52
N GLU A 335 -8.13 -12.19 14.84
CA GLU A 335 -7.55 -11.44 15.97
C GLU A 335 -7.44 -9.95 15.70
N VAL A 336 -7.17 -9.58 14.43
CA VAL A 336 -7.33 -8.21 13.90
C VAL A 336 -8.44 -8.26 12.86
N PRO A 337 -9.51 -7.46 13.01
CA PRO A 337 -10.61 -7.47 12.05
C PRO A 337 -10.16 -7.06 10.64
N ASP A 338 -10.55 -7.84 9.64
CA ASP A 338 -10.30 -7.48 8.23
C ASP A 338 -11.09 -6.23 7.83
N ILE A 339 -10.45 -5.33 7.09
CA ILE A 339 -11.06 -4.13 6.50
C ILE A 339 -11.73 -4.40 5.13
N ILE A 340 -11.55 -5.59 4.61
CA ILE A 340 -12.16 -6.09 3.38
C ILE A 340 -12.88 -7.42 3.66
N THR A 341 -13.83 -7.78 2.81
CA THR A 341 -14.58 -9.02 2.99
C THR A 341 -13.69 -10.25 2.83
N ARG A 342 -14.07 -11.37 3.47
CA ARG A 342 -13.39 -12.65 3.29
C ARG A 342 -13.26 -13.04 1.80
N GLU A 343 -14.28 -12.77 0.99
CA GLU A 343 -14.20 -13.01 -0.45
C GLU A 343 -13.10 -12.19 -1.11
N SER A 344 -12.91 -10.92 -0.72
CA SER A 344 -11.83 -10.08 -1.22
C SER A 344 -10.46 -10.58 -0.76
N VAL A 345 -10.32 -11.05 0.48
CA VAL A 345 -9.09 -11.70 0.96
C VAL A 345 -8.76 -12.92 0.11
N ASP A 346 -9.74 -13.81 -0.09
CA ASP A 346 -9.57 -15.05 -0.87
C ASP A 346 -9.13 -14.71 -2.31
N LEU A 347 -9.75 -13.71 -2.96
CA LEU A 347 -9.36 -13.24 -4.30
C LEU A 347 -7.94 -12.67 -4.34
N MET A 348 -7.52 -11.91 -3.32
CA MET A 348 -6.17 -11.34 -3.26
C MET A 348 -5.09 -12.39 -3.06
N THR A 349 -5.42 -13.49 -2.39
CA THR A 349 -4.49 -14.56 -2.01
C THR A 349 -4.60 -15.80 -2.86
N GLU A 350 -5.53 -15.84 -3.85
CA GLU A 350 -5.69 -16.94 -4.78
C GLU A 350 -4.40 -17.17 -5.58
N TYR A 351 -3.89 -18.40 -5.53
CA TYR A 351 -2.77 -18.85 -6.33
C TYR A 351 -3.27 -19.41 -7.68
N PHE A 352 -2.74 -18.90 -8.77
CA PHE A 352 -3.06 -19.41 -10.11
C PHE A 352 -1.94 -20.30 -10.67
N ASP A 353 -0.75 -19.74 -10.80
CA ASP A 353 0.44 -20.41 -11.33
C ASP A 353 1.68 -19.53 -11.03
N GLU A 354 2.89 -20.08 -11.24
CA GLU A 354 4.15 -19.39 -10.97
C GLU A 354 4.38 -18.12 -11.82
N SER A 355 3.65 -17.97 -12.92
CA SER A 355 3.82 -16.85 -13.84
C SER A 355 2.82 -15.71 -13.62
N THR A 356 1.78 -15.92 -12.78
CA THR A 356 0.69 -14.96 -12.61
C THR A 356 0.81 -14.21 -11.28
N TYR A 357 0.92 -12.88 -11.35
CA TYR A 357 0.82 -12.03 -10.15
C TYR A 357 -0.57 -12.13 -9.54
N SER A 358 -0.61 -12.23 -8.22
CA SER A 358 -1.84 -12.13 -7.45
C SER A 358 -2.28 -10.68 -7.31
N LEU A 359 -3.48 -10.43 -6.78
CA LEU A 359 -4.02 -9.07 -6.67
C LEU A 359 -3.27 -8.29 -5.57
N GLY A 360 -2.29 -7.49 -5.95
CA GLY A 360 -1.44 -6.73 -5.05
C GLY A 360 -0.20 -7.45 -4.53
N TRP A 361 -0.20 -8.77 -4.40
CA TRP A 361 0.96 -9.58 -4.04
C TRP A 361 1.84 -9.91 -5.26
N ASN A 362 3.12 -10.24 -5.03
CA ASN A 362 3.96 -10.80 -6.10
C ASN A 362 3.65 -12.28 -6.31
N ASP A 363 3.47 -12.99 -5.21
CA ASP A 363 3.37 -14.43 -5.17
C ASP A 363 2.51 -14.85 -3.96
N THR A 364 1.58 -15.78 -4.15
CA THR A 364 0.65 -16.30 -3.13
C THR A 364 0.63 -17.82 -3.14
N LYS A 365 1.83 -18.44 -3.07
CA LYS A 365 1.98 -19.89 -2.99
C LYS A 365 1.42 -20.44 -1.68
N ASP A 366 1.08 -21.73 -1.67
CA ASP A 366 0.67 -22.45 -0.46
C ASP A 366 1.71 -22.36 0.67
N SER A 367 3.00 -22.17 0.33
CA SER A 367 4.09 -22.10 1.28
C SER A 367 4.37 -20.69 1.81
N TYR A 368 3.99 -19.64 1.10
CA TYR A 368 4.16 -18.23 1.51
C TYR A 368 3.50 -17.26 0.52
N TRP A 369 3.22 -16.05 0.99
CA TRP A 369 2.92 -14.89 0.16
C TRP A 369 4.09 -13.90 0.24
N THR A 370 4.38 -13.23 -0.86
CA THR A 370 5.42 -12.20 -0.88
C THR A 370 4.96 -10.92 -1.54
N ARG A 371 5.50 -9.81 -1.04
CA ARG A 371 5.48 -8.53 -1.73
C ARG A 371 6.81 -7.83 -1.59
N THR A 372 7.40 -7.44 -2.71
CA THR A 372 8.71 -6.77 -2.77
C THR A 372 8.59 -5.33 -3.26
N GLY A 373 9.56 -4.51 -2.87
CA GLY A 373 9.69 -3.15 -3.36
C GLY A 373 11.13 -2.72 -3.47
N THR A 374 11.51 -2.04 -4.55
CA THR A 374 12.87 -1.52 -4.75
C THR A 374 12.86 -0.32 -5.68
N PHE A 375 13.51 0.75 -5.28
CA PHE A 375 14.02 1.83 -6.12
C PHE A 375 15.18 2.55 -5.40
N ALA A 376 15.69 3.66 -5.95
CA ALA A 376 16.80 4.40 -5.35
C ALA A 376 16.54 4.74 -3.88
N GLY A 377 17.38 4.21 -3.00
CA GLY A 377 17.34 4.46 -1.57
C GLY A 377 16.51 3.49 -0.75
N THR A 378 15.85 2.48 -1.35
CA THR A 378 15.05 1.53 -0.57
C THR A 378 15.01 0.14 -1.16
N SER A 379 14.89 -0.85 -0.26
CA SER A 379 14.52 -2.22 -0.58
C SER A 379 13.58 -2.74 0.52
N ALA A 380 12.45 -3.31 0.12
CA ALA A 380 11.41 -3.80 1.01
C ALA A 380 10.98 -5.22 0.65
N LEU A 381 10.65 -6.00 1.68
CA LEU A 381 10.09 -7.35 1.55
C LEU A 381 9.06 -7.58 2.65
N ILE A 382 7.89 -8.06 2.25
CA ILE A 382 6.92 -8.76 3.10
C ILE A 382 6.98 -10.22 2.72
N LYS A 383 7.10 -11.12 3.72
CA LYS A 383 6.95 -12.57 3.55
C LYS A 383 6.02 -13.09 4.63
N TYR A 384 4.85 -13.54 4.18
CA TYR A 384 3.79 -14.10 5.03
C TYR A 384 3.77 -15.62 4.86
N PHE A 385 3.74 -16.35 5.95
CA PHE A 385 3.72 -17.82 5.99
C PHE A 385 2.34 -18.35 6.39
N PRO A 386 1.92 -19.56 5.92
CA PRO A 386 0.59 -20.10 6.17
C PRO A 386 0.26 -20.33 7.65
N ASP A 387 1.28 -20.50 8.50
CA ASP A 387 1.14 -20.63 9.96
C ASP A 387 0.88 -19.28 10.67
N GLY A 388 0.68 -18.22 9.88
CA GLY A 388 0.36 -16.88 10.38
C GLY A 388 1.57 -16.04 10.79
N GLU A 389 2.80 -16.48 10.52
CA GLU A 389 3.96 -15.60 10.67
C GLU A 389 4.09 -14.65 9.48
N CYS A 390 4.26 -13.36 9.76
CA CYS A 390 4.61 -12.34 8.78
C CYS A 390 5.93 -11.68 9.16
N TRP A 391 6.86 -11.63 8.21
CA TRP A 391 8.17 -11.02 8.34
C TRP A 391 8.28 -9.84 7.39
N ILE A 392 8.60 -8.67 7.92
CA ILE A 392 8.66 -7.42 7.15
C ILE A 392 10.02 -6.76 7.37
N PHE A 393 10.68 -6.41 6.28
CA PHE A 393 11.95 -5.69 6.28
C PHE A 393 11.89 -4.54 5.29
N ILE A 394 12.29 -3.35 5.72
CA ILE A 394 12.48 -2.19 4.84
C ILE A 394 13.82 -1.54 5.19
N SER A 395 14.68 -1.36 4.18
CA SER A 395 15.95 -0.64 4.32
C SER A 395 15.86 0.77 3.73
N ASN A 396 16.63 1.68 4.29
CA ASN A 396 16.83 3.03 3.74
C ASN A 396 18.02 3.11 2.75
N THR A 397 18.48 1.97 2.29
CA THR A 397 19.62 1.86 1.37
C THR A 397 19.27 0.91 0.23
N SER A 398 19.43 1.35 -1.02
CA SER A 398 19.44 0.46 -2.17
C SER A 398 20.87 0.00 -2.47
N THR A 399 21.03 -1.31 -2.70
CA THR A 399 22.30 -1.94 -3.00
C THR A 399 22.48 -2.18 -4.50
N TYR A 400 23.69 -2.55 -4.92
CA TYR A 400 23.98 -2.92 -6.32
C TYR A 400 23.15 -4.13 -6.80
N LYS A 401 22.60 -4.93 -5.91
CA LYS A 401 21.70 -6.04 -6.24
C LYS A 401 20.35 -5.58 -6.79
N GLY A 402 19.95 -4.34 -6.51
CA GLY A 402 18.65 -3.85 -6.93
C GLY A 402 17.51 -4.77 -6.46
N PRO A 403 16.56 -5.15 -7.35
CA PRO A 403 15.46 -6.06 -7.01
C PRO A 403 15.89 -7.44 -6.49
N GLY A 404 17.09 -7.90 -6.84
CA GLY A 404 17.64 -9.19 -6.38
C GLY A 404 17.97 -9.23 -4.89
N LEU A 405 18.05 -8.08 -4.18
CA LEU A 405 18.27 -8.08 -2.73
C LEU A 405 17.12 -8.75 -1.98
N ALA A 406 15.88 -8.65 -2.47
CA ALA A 406 14.73 -9.27 -1.85
C ALA A 406 14.86 -10.80 -1.70
N HIS A 407 15.52 -11.48 -2.65
CA HIS A 407 15.82 -12.91 -2.53
C HIS A 407 16.74 -13.21 -1.33
N HIS A 408 17.80 -12.43 -1.16
CA HIS A 408 18.72 -12.58 -0.03
C HIS A 408 18.09 -12.19 1.31
N THR A 409 17.16 -11.22 1.30
CA THR A 409 16.36 -10.90 2.49
C THR A 409 15.42 -12.05 2.86
N ALA A 410 14.81 -12.71 1.86
CA ALA A 410 13.98 -13.89 2.08
C ALA A 410 14.80 -15.06 2.68
N GLU A 411 16.03 -15.29 2.19
CA GLU A 411 16.95 -16.28 2.79
C GLU A 411 17.33 -15.95 4.24
N LEU A 412 17.49 -14.65 4.56
CA LEU A 412 17.70 -14.20 5.94
C LEU A 412 16.48 -14.54 6.80
N PHE A 413 15.26 -14.25 6.33
CA PHE A 413 14.04 -14.59 7.05
C PHE A 413 13.93 -16.08 7.32
N ASP A 414 14.17 -16.93 6.33
CA ASP A 414 14.12 -18.38 6.49
C ASP A 414 15.10 -18.88 7.56
N LYS A 415 16.33 -18.32 7.59
CA LYS A 415 17.35 -18.66 8.60
C LYS A 415 16.97 -18.17 10.00
N LEU A 416 16.47 -16.92 10.10
CA LEU A 416 16.03 -16.33 11.37
C LEU A 416 14.82 -17.10 11.91
N ARG A 417 13.83 -17.37 11.05
CA ARG A 417 12.63 -18.11 11.40
C ARG A 417 12.96 -19.50 11.92
N ALA A 418 13.75 -20.27 11.19
CA ALA A 418 14.14 -21.63 11.58
C ALA A 418 14.85 -21.69 12.96
N LYS A 419 15.58 -20.63 13.33
CA LYS A 419 16.38 -20.63 14.55
C LYS A 419 15.73 -19.93 15.72
N TYR A 420 14.90 -18.93 15.48
CA TYR A 420 14.43 -18.01 16.52
C TYR A 420 12.90 -17.86 16.59
N SER A 421 12.10 -18.39 15.66
CA SER A 421 10.64 -18.25 15.69
C SER A 421 10.04 -18.70 17.04
N SER A 422 10.50 -19.84 17.56
CA SER A 422 10.06 -20.35 18.88
C SER A 422 10.62 -19.57 20.09
N LYS A 423 11.56 -18.66 19.88
CA LYS A 423 12.18 -17.82 20.92
C LYS A 423 11.63 -16.41 20.95
N LEU A 424 10.84 -16.03 19.96
CA LEU A 424 10.16 -14.76 19.97
C LEU A 424 9.21 -14.71 21.16
N PRO A 425 9.19 -13.60 21.93
CA PRO A 425 8.32 -13.49 23.09
C PRO A 425 6.85 -13.53 22.68
N ALA A 426 6.02 -14.26 23.43
CA ALA A 426 4.57 -14.23 23.27
C ALA A 426 4.02 -12.92 23.85
N ARG A 427 3.77 -11.94 23.00
CA ARG A 427 3.26 -10.62 23.36
C ARG A 427 2.49 -9.99 22.21
N GLN A 428 1.72 -8.95 22.53
CA GLN A 428 1.02 -8.15 21.54
C GLN A 428 1.50 -6.70 21.62
N MET A 429 2.22 -6.23 20.59
CA MET A 429 2.78 -4.88 20.54
C MET A 429 1.97 -3.94 19.64
N PHE A 430 0.92 -4.40 18.94
CA PHE A 430 0.01 -3.51 18.21
C PHE A 430 -0.85 -2.67 19.16
N TYR A 431 -1.15 -3.21 20.35
CA TYR A 431 -1.97 -2.57 21.36
C TYR A 431 -1.20 -2.64 22.69
N PRO A 432 -0.12 -1.84 22.86
CA PRO A 432 0.61 -1.82 24.13
C PRO A 432 -0.31 -1.37 25.24
N GLU A 433 -0.29 -2.08 26.38
CA GLU A 433 -0.99 -1.62 27.56
C GLU A 433 -0.49 -0.21 27.93
N PRO A 434 -1.37 0.71 28.37
CA PRO A 434 -0.95 2.00 28.87
C PRO A 434 0.09 1.77 29.97
N GLN A 435 1.24 2.39 29.91
CA GLN A 435 2.15 2.43 31.05
C GLN A 435 1.39 3.12 32.16
N GLU A 436 1.14 2.41 33.26
CA GLU A 436 0.65 3.05 34.48
C GLU A 436 1.74 4.05 34.91
N ASP A 437 1.41 5.34 34.87
CA ASP A 437 2.30 6.39 35.36
C ASP A 437 2.59 6.10 36.82
N GLU A 438 3.83 5.70 37.16
CA GLU A 438 4.29 5.48 38.55
C GLU A 438 4.25 6.75 39.42
N GLU A 439 3.81 7.89 38.87
CA GLU A 439 3.72 9.17 39.58
C GLU A 439 2.48 9.36 40.45
N SER A 440 1.48 8.48 40.41
CA SER A 440 0.25 8.68 41.27
C SER A 440 0.30 8.07 42.67
N GLN A 441 1.41 7.39 43.07
CA GLN A 441 1.51 6.80 44.39
C GLN A 441 2.31 7.59 45.43
N SER A 442 2.90 8.76 45.07
CA SER A 442 3.72 9.54 46.03
C SER A 442 2.99 10.64 46.80
N ASP A 443 1.75 10.99 46.48
CA ASP A 443 1.08 12.15 47.10
C ASP A 443 -0.06 11.82 48.10
N GLU A 444 -0.32 10.57 48.43
CA GLU A 444 -1.35 10.22 49.49
C GLU A 444 -0.79 9.93 50.88
N LYS A 445 0.47 10.22 51.18
CA LYS A 445 1.01 10.13 52.54
C LYS A 445 1.58 11.45 53.00
N ASN A 446 0.77 12.47 53.31
CA ASN A 446 1.15 13.57 54.22
C ASN A 446 0.04 14.61 54.37
N TRP A 447 -1.16 14.22 54.81
CA TRP A 447 -2.19 15.17 55.31
C TRP A 447 -2.89 14.70 56.60
N PHE A 448 -2.16 14.13 57.55
CA PHE A 448 -2.64 14.00 58.93
C PHE A 448 -1.46 14.06 59.89
N GLU A 449 -0.97 15.26 60.15
CA GLU A 449 -0.28 15.68 61.39
C GLU A 449 -0.14 17.17 61.34
N PHE A 450 -1.15 17.90 61.90
CA PHE A 450 -1.04 19.07 62.76
C PHE A 450 -2.45 19.52 63.19
#